data_77146a2da921ed0507622ab13f967962
#
_entry.id   77146a2da921ed0507622ab13f967962
#
_cell.length_a   1.000
_cell.length_b   1.000
_cell.length_c   1.000
_cell.angle_alpha   90.00
_cell.angle_beta   90.00
_cell.angle_gamma   90.00
#
_symmetry.space_group_name_H-M   'P 1'
#
loop_
_entity.id
_entity.type
_entity.pdbx_description
1 polymer ?
#
loop_
_entity_poly.entity_id
_entity_poly.type
_entity_poly.pdbx_seq_one_letter_code
_entity_poly.pdbx_strand_id
1 'polypeptide(L)'
;MKNLVVREAEFQDVDGIHEVLKRAFERLEGRGYSSQALKTAIVDSKEIAKRMRLGGHVLVAEFNNEIVGTVSGFEEHGSMHVCSLAVHPTHQNCGVAHHLMERLEMIGHRQGCHKLFLHTAWAMKEAIQLYESLDYVKEGYLREHFYGEDFLVFSKFIKRS
;
A
#
# COMPACT_ATOMS: atom_id res chain seq x y z
N MET A 1 -5.23 13.48 -13.45
CA MET A 1 -4.43 12.89 -14.57
C MET A 1 -5.40 12.19 -15.53
N LYS A 2 -5.57 12.71 -16.76
CA LYS A 2 -6.61 12.20 -17.70
C LYS A 2 -6.45 10.73 -18.15
N ASN A 3 -5.30 10.10 -17.95
CA ASN A 3 -5.01 8.73 -18.41
C ASN A 3 -4.60 7.79 -17.27
N LEU A 4 -4.94 8.11 -16.01
CA LEU A 4 -4.66 7.24 -14.89
C LEU A 4 -5.78 6.19 -14.78
N VAL A 5 -5.40 4.92 -14.80
CA VAL A 5 -6.30 3.77 -14.61
C VAL A 5 -5.84 2.98 -13.39
N VAL A 6 -6.78 2.68 -12.48
CA VAL A 6 -6.52 1.76 -11.36
C VAL A 6 -7.29 0.47 -11.60
N ARG A 7 -6.55 -0.65 -11.64
CA ARG A 7 -7.09 -1.98 -11.91
C ARG A 7 -6.44 -3.05 -11.04
N GLU A 8 -7.03 -4.22 -10.98
CA GLU A 8 -6.35 -5.38 -10.42
C GLU A 8 -5.15 -5.76 -11.31
N ALA A 9 -4.08 -6.21 -10.66
CA ALA A 9 -2.86 -6.62 -11.33
C ALA A 9 -3.05 -7.97 -12.04
N GLU A 10 -2.40 -8.10 -13.17
CA GLU A 10 -2.22 -9.37 -13.87
C GLU A 10 -0.80 -9.91 -13.63
N PHE A 11 -0.54 -11.19 -13.89
CA PHE A 11 0.79 -11.79 -13.65
C PHE A 11 1.91 -11.12 -14.46
N GLN A 12 1.59 -10.53 -15.59
CA GLN A 12 2.53 -9.74 -16.40
C GLN A 12 2.96 -8.43 -15.72
N ASP A 13 2.23 -7.95 -14.72
CA ASP A 13 2.50 -6.70 -14.02
C ASP A 13 3.54 -6.86 -12.88
N VAL A 14 3.85 -8.08 -12.46
CA VAL A 14 4.62 -8.33 -11.23
C VAL A 14 5.99 -7.66 -11.22
N ASP A 15 6.68 -7.62 -12.37
CA ASP A 15 7.98 -6.97 -12.48
C ASP A 15 7.87 -5.45 -12.44
N GLY A 16 6.82 -4.89 -13.04
CA GLY A 16 6.51 -3.46 -12.94
C GLY A 16 6.15 -3.04 -11.51
N ILE A 17 5.39 -3.87 -10.80
CA ILE A 17 5.07 -3.65 -9.38
C ILE A 17 6.34 -3.67 -8.53
N HIS A 18 7.21 -4.67 -8.72
CA HIS A 18 8.49 -4.75 -8.02
C HIS A 18 9.35 -3.51 -8.26
N GLU A 19 9.44 -3.03 -9.51
CA GLU A 19 10.21 -1.82 -9.83
C GLU A 19 9.64 -0.58 -9.14
N VAL A 20 8.31 -0.41 -9.08
CA VAL A 20 7.68 0.70 -8.35
C VAL A 20 8.01 0.63 -6.86
N LEU A 21 7.89 -0.53 -6.22
CA LEU A 21 8.25 -0.73 -4.82
C LEU A 21 9.72 -0.38 -4.58
N LYS A 22 10.60 -0.88 -5.43
CA LYS A 22 12.03 -0.61 -5.36
C LYS A 22 12.33 0.88 -5.43
N ARG A 23 11.86 1.58 -6.46
CA ARG A 23 12.06 3.02 -6.64
C ARG A 23 11.47 3.86 -5.50
N ALA A 24 10.29 3.49 -5.01
CA ALA A 24 9.64 4.21 -3.93
C ALA A 24 10.40 4.09 -2.61
N PHE A 25 10.91 2.89 -2.26
CA PHE A 25 11.55 2.65 -0.97
C PHE A 25 13.05 2.91 -0.96
N GLU A 26 13.79 2.70 -2.06
CA GLU A 26 15.22 3.02 -2.14
C GLU A 26 15.51 4.51 -1.87
N ARG A 27 14.61 5.41 -2.25
CA ARG A 27 14.75 6.85 -1.94
C ARG A 27 14.72 7.18 -0.45
N LEU A 28 14.27 6.24 0.39
CA LEU A 28 14.20 6.40 1.85
C LEU A 28 15.48 5.94 2.55
N GLU A 29 16.42 5.37 1.83
CA GLU A 29 17.72 4.96 2.38
C GLU A 29 18.45 6.15 2.98
N GLY A 30 19.01 5.95 4.19
CA GLY A 30 19.69 7.02 4.94
C GLY A 30 18.78 8.06 5.59
N ARG A 31 17.44 7.90 5.52
CA ARG A 31 16.45 8.83 6.11
C ARG A 31 15.88 8.34 7.45
N GLY A 32 16.63 7.54 8.20
CA GLY A 32 16.21 7.05 9.51
C GLY A 32 15.47 5.71 9.49
N TYR A 33 15.47 5.02 8.36
CA TYR A 33 14.93 3.66 8.23
C TYR A 33 16.05 2.63 8.34
N SER A 34 15.77 1.48 8.99
CA SER A 34 16.72 0.38 8.94
C SER A 34 16.81 -0.18 7.52
N SER A 35 18.03 -0.53 7.08
CA SER A 35 18.22 -1.16 5.77
C SER A 35 17.43 -2.46 5.63
N GLN A 36 17.19 -3.16 6.73
CA GLN A 36 16.44 -4.41 6.74
C GLN A 36 14.94 -4.17 6.57
N ALA A 37 14.37 -3.12 7.20
CA ALA A 37 13.00 -2.71 7.00
C ALA A 37 12.73 -2.32 5.54
N LEU A 38 13.64 -1.55 4.94
CA LEU A 38 13.52 -1.16 3.53
C LEU A 38 13.60 -2.37 2.59
N LYS A 39 14.54 -3.30 2.81
CA LYS A 39 14.61 -4.54 2.02
C LYS A 39 13.35 -5.39 2.10
N THR A 40 12.73 -5.44 3.27
CA THR A 40 11.47 -6.18 3.47
C THR A 40 10.30 -5.49 2.79
N ALA A 41 10.28 -4.16 2.74
CA ALA A 41 9.26 -3.38 2.04
C ALA A 41 9.34 -3.52 0.51
N ILE A 42 10.54 -3.78 -0.03
CA ILE A 42 10.75 -4.05 -1.46
C ILE A 42 10.45 -5.53 -1.75
N VAL A 43 9.18 -5.83 -1.88
CA VAL A 43 8.68 -7.19 -2.15
C VAL A 43 9.09 -7.62 -3.56
N ASP A 44 9.63 -8.84 -3.69
CA ASP A 44 10.05 -9.37 -4.98
C ASP A 44 8.88 -9.89 -5.84
N SER A 45 9.14 -10.09 -7.14
CA SER A 45 8.13 -10.55 -8.10
C SER A 45 7.51 -11.91 -7.74
N LYS A 46 8.25 -12.80 -7.07
CA LYS A 46 7.75 -14.12 -6.65
C LYS A 46 6.73 -13.99 -5.52
N GLU A 47 7.03 -13.13 -4.55
CA GLU A 47 6.12 -12.88 -3.43
C GLU A 47 4.87 -12.13 -3.91
N ILE A 48 5.00 -11.16 -4.83
CA ILE A 48 3.85 -10.49 -5.45
C ILE A 48 2.94 -11.51 -6.15
N ALA A 49 3.51 -12.37 -7.00
CA ALA A 49 2.76 -13.42 -7.68
C ALA A 49 2.10 -14.42 -6.71
N LYS A 50 2.77 -14.74 -5.59
CA LYS A 50 2.22 -15.58 -4.53
C LYS A 50 1.00 -14.92 -3.87
N ARG A 51 1.06 -13.62 -3.55
CA ARG A 51 -0.06 -12.86 -2.99
C ARG A 51 -1.30 -12.95 -3.90
N MET A 52 -1.12 -12.78 -5.21
CA MET A 52 -2.19 -12.90 -6.19
C MET A 52 -2.81 -14.30 -6.22
N ARG A 53 -1.98 -15.35 -6.19
CA ARG A 53 -2.47 -16.75 -6.17
C ARG A 53 -3.24 -17.12 -4.89
N LEU A 54 -2.90 -16.48 -3.77
CA LEU A 54 -3.54 -16.71 -2.48
C LEU A 54 -4.83 -15.88 -2.28
N GLY A 55 -5.30 -15.21 -3.33
CA GLY A 55 -6.53 -14.42 -3.29
C GLY A 55 -6.38 -13.02 -2.71
N GLY A 56 -5.14 -12.54 -2.57
CA GLY A 56 -4.89 -11.14 -2.23
C GLY A 56 -5.24 -10.21 -3.39
N HIS A 57 -5.79 -9.05 -3.07
CA HIS A 57 -6.04 -7.99 -4.04
C HIS A 57 -4.78 -7.17 -4.23
N VAL A 58 -4.13 -7.36 -5.36
CA VAL A 58 -2.98 -6.54 -5.77
C VAL A 58 -3.46 -5.58 -6.84
N LEU A 59 -3.40 -4.28 -6.56
CA LEU A 59 -3.83 -3.23 -7.49
C LEU A 59 -2.62 -2.53 -8.10
N VAL A 60 -2.78 -2.12 -9.34
CA VAL A 60 -1.83 -1.24 -10.03
C VAL A 60 -2.52 0.04 -10.47
N ALA A 61 -1.78 1.13 -10.40
CA ALA A 61 -2.10 2.38 -11.05
C ALA A 61 -1.24 2.48 -12.31
N GLU A 62 -1.88 2.54 -13.45
CA GLU A 62 -1.27 2.61 -14.78
C GLU A 62 -1.48 4.00 -15.36
N PHE A 63 -0.41 4.60 -15.86
CA PHE A 63 -0.43 5.89 -16.54
C PHE A 63 0.37 5.80 -17.84
N ASN A 64 -0.28 6.08 -18.98
CA ASN A 64 0.34 5.94 -20.31
C ASN A 64 0.99 4.57 -20.56
N ASN A 65 0.35 3.48 -20.15
CA ASN A 65 0.79 2.08 -20.25
C ASN A 65 2.02 1.75 -19.37
N GLU A 66 2.33 2.58 -18.38
CA GLU A 66 3.38 2.31 -17.39
C GLU A 66 2.77 2.16 -16.00
N ILE A 67 3.23 1.19 -15.22
CA ILE A 67 2.83 1.03 -13.83
C ILE A 67 3.55 2.09 -12.99
N VAL A 68 2.76 2.97 -12.37
CA VAL A 68 3.26 4.11 -11.58
C VAL A 68 2.90 4.02 -10.11
N GLY A 69 2.11 3.04 -9.71
CA GLY A 69 1.75 2.82 -8.33
C GLY A 69 1.17 1.43 -8.08
N THR A 70 1.17 1.00 -6.83
CA THR A 70 0.63 -0.29 -6.39
C THR A 70 0.14 -0.23 -4.95
N VAL A 71 -0.80 -1.12 -4.61
CA VAL A 71 -1.22 -1.42 -3.23
C VAL A 71 -1.70 -2.86 -3.18
N SER A 72 -1.50 -3.53 -2.05
CA SER A 72 -2.06 -4.86 -1.79
C SER A 72 -3.06 -4.83 -0.64
N GLY A 73 -4.08 -5.67 -0.70
CA GLY A 73 -5.06 -5.87 0.35
C GLY A 73 -5.38 -7.34 0.56
N PHE A 74 -5.52 -7.74 1.84
CA PHE A 74 -5.88 -9.10 2.23
C PHE A 74 -7.08 -9.05 3.17
N GLU A 75 -8.12 -9.81 2.86
CA GLU A 75 -9.24 -9.98 3.79
C GLU A 75 -8.80 -10.87 4.96
N GLU A 76 -9.01 -10.38 6.17
CA GLU A 76 -8.70 -11.08 7.42
C GLU A 76 -9.88 -10.89 8.41
N HIS A 77 -10.67 -11.93 8.60
CA HIS A 77 -11.77 -11.95 9.60
C HIS A 77 -12.75 -10.76 9.49
N GLY A 78 -13.10 -10.39 8.25
CA GLY A 78 -14.02 -9.28 7.98
C GLY A 78 -13.35 -7.90 7.99
N SER A 79 -12.03 -7.83 8.05
CA SER A 79 -11.24 -6.61 7.86
C SER A 79 -10.33 -6.75 6.66
N MET A 80 -9.96 -5.64 6.03
CA MET A 80 -8.99 -5.62 4.93
C MET A 80 -7.65 -5.09 5.45
N HIS A 81 -6.64 -5.94 5.49
CA HIS A 81 -5.26 -5.54 5.77
C HIS A 81 -4.64 -4.94 4.52
N VAL A 82 -4.25 -3.67 4.61
CA VAL A 82 -3.62 -2.91 3.52
C VAL A 82 -2.10 -2.95 3.69
N CYS A 83 -1.38 -3.28 2.64
CA CYS A 83 0.09 -3.28 2.66
C CYS A 83 0.68 -2.92 1.29
N SER A 84 1.98 -2.65 1.27
CA SER A 84 2.76 -2.38 0.06
C SER A 84 2.18 -1.25 -0.81
N LEU A 85 1.64 -0.19 -0.20
CA LEU A 85 1.28 1.02 -0.92
C LEU A 85 2.56 1.74 -1.34
N ALA A 86 2.72 1.93 -2.64
CA ALA A 86 3.87 2.64 -3.20
C ALA A 86 3.47 3.38 -4.48
N VAL A 87 4.11 4.53 -4.70
CA VAL A 87 3.98 5.33 -5.92
C VAL A 87 5.37 5.67 -6.43
N HIS A 88 5.59 5.48 -7.74
CA HIS A 88 6.85 5.82 -8.38
C HIS A 88 7.20 7.29 -8.10
N PRO A 89 8.46 7.62 -7.74
CA PRO A 89 8.86 8.96 -7.30
C PRO A 89 8.43 10.10 -8.24
N THR A 90 8.45 9.87 -9.55
CA THR A 90 8.06 10.87 -10.56
C THR A 90 6.55 11.16 -10.62
N HIS A 91 5.72 10.32 -9.97
CA HIS A 91 4.26 10.42 -9.98
C HIS A 91 3.67 10.61 -8.57
N GLN A 92 4.51 10.88 -7.58
CA GLN A 92 4.05 11.23 -6.23
C GLN A 92 3.40 12.63 -6.22
N ASN A 93 2.55 12.86 -5.21
CA ASN A 93 1.76 14.10 -5.05
C ASN A 93 0.82 14.42 -6.23
N CYS A 94 0.51 13.43 -7.07
CA CYS A 94 -0.40 13.54 -8.21
C CYS A 94 -1.74 12.80 -7.98
N GLY A 95 -2.02 12.38 -6.73
CA GLY A 95 -3.27 11.70 -6.38
C GLY A 95 -3.28 10.19 -6.66
N VAL A 96 -2.18 9.59 -7.13
CA VAL A 96 -2.11 8.16 -7.46
C VAL A 96 -2.44 7.28 -6.25
N ALA A 97 -1.85 7.57 -5.09
CA ALA A 97 -2.10 6.81 -3.86
C ALA A 97 -3.57 6.91 -3.40
N HIS A 98 -4.21 8.08 -3.55
CA HIS A 98 -5.63 8.26 -3.24
C HIS A 98 -6.51 7.34 -4.09
N HIS A 99 -6.30 7.30 -5.41
CA HIS A 99 -7.07 6.44 -6.31
C HIS A 99 -6.87 4.95 -6.02
N LEU A 100 -5.64 4.54 -5.68
CA LEU A 100 -5.35 3.17 -5.26
C LEU A 100 -6.11 2.79 -3.98
N MET A 101 -6.05 3.65 -2.97
CA MET A 101 -6.72 3.41 -1.69
C MET A 101 -8.26 3.41 -1.83
N GLU A 102 -8.82 4.37 -2.55
CA GLU A 102 -10.26 4.40 -2.85
C GLU A 102 -10.73 3.12 -3.56
N ARG A 103 -9.95 2.64 -4.53
CA ARG A 103 -10.27 1.38 -5.23
C ARG A 103 -10.24 0.18 -4.29
N LEU A 104 -9.24 0.11 -3.41
CA LEU A 104 -9.14 -0.97 -2.42
C LEU A 104 -10.28 -0.91 -1.39
N GLU A 105 -10.68 0.29 -0.94
CA GLU A 105 -11.84 0.51 -0.07
C GLU A 105 -13.13 -0.01 -0.73
N MET A 106 -13.33 0.27 -2.01
CA MET A 106 -14.47 -0.26 -2.76
C MET A 106 -14.48 -1.79 -2.81
N ILE A 107 -13.32 -2.42 -2.97
CA ILE A 107 -13.19 -3.89 -2.95
C ILE A 107 -13.54 -4.42 -1.55
N GLY A 108 -12.96 -3.85 -0.50
CA GLY A 108 -13.26 -4.21 0.88
C GLY A 108 -14.75 -4.11 1.20
N HIS A 109 -15.40 -3.03 0.77
CA HIS A 109 -16.84 -2.85 0.93
C HIS A 109 -17.64 -3.96 0.22
N ARG A 110 -17.30 -4.29 -1.02
CA ARG A 110 -17.96 -5.37 -1.79
C ARG A 110 -17.79 -6.75 -1.15
N GLN A 111 -16.66 -6.98 -0.46
CA GLN A 111 -16.38 -8.22 0.26
C GLN A 111 -17.01 -8.25 1.66
N GLY A 112 -17.72 -7.20 2.06
CA GLY A 112 -18.36 -7.13 3.38
C GLY A 112 -17.40 -6.84 4.52
N CYS A 113 -16.20 -6.35 4.23
CA CYS A 113 -15.29 -5.88 5.28
C CYS A 113 -15.92 -4.72 6.04
N HIS A 114 -15.73 -4.69 7.35
CA HIS A 114 -16.21 -3.60 8.20
C HIS A 114 -15.18 -2.49 8.37
N LYS A 115 -13.89 -2.79 8.17
CA LYS A 115 -12.81 -1.80 8.20
C LYS A 115 -11.63 -2.19 7.30
N LEU A 116 -10.84 -1.19 6.92
CA LEU A 116 -9.48 -1.37 6.45
C LEU A 116 -8.50 -0.98 7.56
N PHE A 117 -7.38 -1.67 7.65
CA PHE A 117 -6.32 -1.33 8.59
C PHE A 117 -4.94 -1.52 7.97
N LEU A 118 -3.95 -0.82 8.49
CA LEU A 118 -2.57 -0.87 8.03
C LEU A 118 -1.59 -0.54 9.15
N HIS A 119 -0.35 -0.93 8.92
CA HIS A 119 0.79 -0.54 9.75
C HIS A 119 1.70 0.38 8.96
N THR A 120 2.19 1.43 9.60
CA THR A 120 3.21 2.31 9.02
C THR A 120 4.26 2.66 10.06
N ALA A 121 5.52 2.74 9.64
CA ALA A 121 6.59 3.14 10.55
C ALA A 121 6.38 4.60 11.01
N TRP A 122 6.66 4.86 12.28
CA TRP A 122 6.55 6.22 12.87
C TRP A 122 7.34 7.27 12.08
N ALA A 123 8.46 6.87 11.48
CA ALA A 123 9.31 7.74 10.69
C ALA A 123 8.69 8.15 9.33
N MET A 124 7.70 7.40 8.81
CA MET A 124 7.09 7.63 7.49
C MET A 124 6.07 8.79 7.51
N LYS A 125 6.55 10.01 7.69
CA LYS A 125 5.69 11.20 7.86
C LYS A 125 4.77 11.46 6.66
N GLU A 126 5.27 11.27 5.43
CA GLU A 126 4.47 11.45 4.21
C GLU A 126 3.33 10.42 4.12
N ALA A 127 3.60 9.17 4.51
CA ALA A 127 2.57 8.13 4.54
C ALA A 127 1.51 8.41 5.63
N ILE A 128 1.94 8.85 6.82
CA ILE A 128 1.03 9.24 7.91
C ILE A 128 0.08 10.36 7.44
N GLN A 129 0.62 11.42 6.83
CA GLN A 129 -0.17 12.52 6.28
C GLN A 129 -1.16 12.05 5.20
N LEU A 130 -0.75 11.12 4.34
CA LEU A 130 -1.62 10.53 3.34
C LEU A 130 -2.80 9.81 4.00
N TYR A 131 -2.56 8.92 4.96
CA TYR A 131 -3.63 8.16 5.63
C TYR A 131 -4.58 9.07 6.39
N GLU A 132 -4.08 10.09 7.08
CA GLU A 132 -4.90 11.10 7.75
C GLU A 132 -5.78 11.87 6.74
N SER A 133 -5.24 12.21 5.55
CA SER A 133 -5.99 12.88 4.47
C SER A 133 -7.09 12.00 3.85
N LEU A 134 -7.00 10.69 4.02
CA LEU A 134 -7.97 9.69 3.56
C LEU A 134 -8.96 9.26 4.66
N ASP A 135 -9.02 10.01 5.77
CA ASP A 135 -9.87 9.75 6.94
C ASP A 135 -9.53 8.44 7.69
N TYR A 136 -8.29 7.94 7.56
CA TYR A 136 -7.79 6.90 8.45
C TYR A 136 -7.44 7.50 9.80
N VAL A 137 -7.86 6.83 10.86
CA VAL A 137 -7.56 7.24 12.23
C VAL A 137 -6.49 6.37 12.85
N LYS A 138 -5.66 6.98 13.68
CA LYS A 138 -4.65 6.28 14.45
C LYS A 138 -5.34 5.45 15.52
N GLU A 139 -5.18 4.13 15.48
CA GLU A 139 -5.83 3.18 16.36
C GLU A 139 -4.87 2.55 17.38
N GLY A 140 -3.57 2.51 17.05
CA GLY A 140 -2.59 1.90 17.93
C GLY A 140 -1.15 2.35 17.67
N TYR A 141 -0.32 2.06 18.67
CA TYR A 141 1.11 2.28 18.65
C TYR A 141 1.83 0.97 19.02
N LEU A 142 2.76 0.54 18.18
CA LEU A 142 3.50 -0.70 18.34
C LEU A 142 4.98 -0.35 18.52
N ARG A 143 5.44 -0.49 19.77
CA ARG A 143 6.81 -0.15 20.12
C ARG A 143 7.77 -1.24 19.64
N GLU A 144 8.87 -0.83 18.99
CA GLU A 144 9.96 -1.73 18.55
C GLU A 144 9.44 -2.96 17.78
N HIS A 145 8.41 -2.76 16.91
CA HIS A 145 7.62 -3.85 16.34
C HIS A 145 8.34 -4.62 15.24
N PHE A 146 8.82 -3.90 14.20
CA PHE A 146 9.59 -4.51 13.11
C PHE A 146 11.00 -3.95 13.11
N TYR A 147 11.99 -4.82 13.23
CA TYR A 147 13.42 -4.47 13.20
C TYR A 147 13.81 -3.36 14.20
N GLY A 148 13.15 -3.33 15.37
CA GLY A 148 13.38 -2.31 16.38
C GLY A 148 12.80 -0.94 16.07
N GLU A 149 11.98 -0.81 15.02
CA GLU A 149 11.31 0.41 14.68
C GLU A 149 9.89 0.46 15.27
N ASP A 150 9.48 1.64 15.70
CA ASP A 150 8.11 1.90 16.16
C ASP A 150 7.15 2.02 14.98
N PHE A 151 5.97 1.43 15.13
CA PHE A 151 4.92 1.45 14.13
C PHE A 151 3.63 2.05 14.68
N LEU A 152 2.85 2.62 13.79
CA LEU A 152 1.47 3.03 14.02
C LEU A 152 0.51 2.10 13.32
N VAL A 153 -0.63 1.84 13.94
CA VAL A 153 -1.78 1.20 13.30
C VAL A 153 -2.78 2.28 12.93
N PHE A 154 -3.14 2.33 11.66
CA PHE A 154 -4.23 3.17 11.16
C PHE A 154 -5.40 2.32 10.71
N SER A 155 -6.60 2.81 10.91
CA SER A 155 -7.81 2.15 10.41
C SER A 155 -8.84 3.13 9.89
N LYS A 156 -9.68 2.65 8.98
CA LYS A 156 -10.87 3.34 8.48
C LYS A 156 -12.05 2.38 8.47
N PHE A 157 -13.10 2.75 9.19
CA PHE A 157 -14.34 1.96 9.17
C PHE A 157 -15.12 2.21 7.89
N ILE A 158 -15.55 1.12 7.24
CA ILE A 158 -16.42 1.18 6.07
C ILE A 158 -17.86 1.16 6.58
N LYS A 159 -18.66 2.15 6.20
CA LYS A 159 -20.08 2.16 6.53
C LYS A 159 -20.75 0.94 5.89
N ARG A 160 -21.41 0.12 6.72
CA ARG A 160 -22.30 -0.93 6.22
C ARG A 160 -23.49 -0.22 5.55
N SER A 161 -23.74 -0.55 4.30
CA SER A 161 -24.94 -0.13 3.59
C SER A 161 -26.18 -0.79 4.19
#